data_763bd9a2f4965893ce4ad2bfe4cee3f8
#
_entry.id   763bd9a2f4965893ce4ad2bfe4cee3f8
#
_cell.length_a   1.000
_cell.length_b   1.000
_cell.length_c   1.000
_cell.angle_alpha   90.00
_cell.angle_beta   90.00
_cell.angle_gamma   90.00
#
_symmetry.space_group_name_H-M   'P 1'
#
loop_
_entity.id
_entity.type
_entity.pdbx_description
1 polymer ?
#
loop_
_entity_poly.entity_id
_entity_poly.type
_entity_poly.pdbx_seq_one_letter_code
_entity_poly.pdbx_strand_id
1 'polypeptide(L)'
;MKRNENTAKRKKIKTALFAAVLTVFLPVGIVFIILGAGNGWIMLVAGIIMTVLGFYGSPMAWIKFGEATRYERLSLAIYRDKLFKLSDIASQIRAKDDEAENLIKTAIEKRIIEGFIFDDAKKELKPLAAFSGEREIVVKCPSCGATAKVK
;
A
#
# COMPACT_ATOMS: atom_id res chain seq x y z
N MET A 1 -7.87 -15.36 -2.30
CA MET A 1 -8.09 -14.30 -1.33
C MET A 1 -6.96 -14.12 -0.31
N LYS A 2 -6.46 -15.14 0.37
CA LYS A 2 -5.32 -15.06 1.34
C LYS A 2 -3.99 -14.53 0.76
N ARG A 3 -3.77 -14.59 -0.57
CA ARG A 3 -2.49 -14.23 -1.21
C ARG A 3 -2.20 -12.71 -1.20
N ASN A 4 -3.21 -11.87 -1.40
CA ASN A 4 -3.04 -10.41 -1.47
C ASN A 4 -2.87 -9.79 -0.08
N GLU A 5 -3.57 -10.30 0.93
CA GLU A 5 -3.40 -9.89 2.33
C GLU A 5 -1.96 -10.16 2.82
N ASN A 6 -1.42 -11.35 2.50
CA ASN A 6 -0.05 -11.70 2.84
C ASN A 6 0.99 -10.83 2.13
N THR A 7 0.71 -10.36 0.91
CA THR A 7 1.61 -9.50 0.15
C THR A 7 1.69 -8.09 0.76
N ALA A 8 0.56 -7.51 1.15
CA ALA A 8 0.50 -6.22 1.82
C ALA A 8 1.23 -6.26 3.18
N LYS A 9 0.98 -7.32 3.97
CA LYS A 9 1.63 -7.54 5.26
C LYS A 9 3.15 -7.70 5.15
N ARG A 10 3.61 -8.46 4.15
CA ARG A 10 5.06 -8.63 3.89
C ARG A 10 5.74 -7.32 3.47
N LYS A 11 5.09 -6.50 2.65
CA LYS A 11 5.60 -5.16 2.28
C LYS A 11 5.74 -4.28 3.50
N LYS A 12 4.73 -4.24 4.38
CA LYS A 12 4.76 -3.48 5.63
C LYS A 12 5.92 -3.90 6.53
N ILE A 13 6.12 -5.21 6.75
CA ILE A 13 7.20 -5.72 7.60
C ILE A 13 8.57 -5.34 7.03
N LYS A 14 8.78 -5.48 5.72
CA LYS A 14 10.04 -5.07 5.07
C LYS A 14 10.31 -3.58 5.21
N THR A 15 9.28 -2.73 5.02
CA THR A 15 9.42 -1.29 5.15
C THR A 15 9.67 -0.87 6.61
N ALA A 16 9.01 -1.54 7.56
CA ALA A 16 9.25 -1.32 8.98
C ALA A 16 10.68 -1.67 9.40
N LEU A 17 11.19 -2.84 8.96
CA LEU A 17 12.54 -3.27 9.22
C LEU A 17 13.57 -2.29 8.64
N PHE A 18 13.37 -1.84 7.40
CA PHE A 18 14.22 -0.87 6.75
C PHE A 18 14.23 0.48 7.48
N ALA A 19 13.07 0.98 7.91
CA ALA A 19 12.96 2.20 8.69
C ALA A 19 13.68 2.08 10.05
N ALA A 20 13.53 0.94 10.73
CA ALA A 20 14.20 0.67 12.00
C ALA A 20 15.74 0.66 11.87
N VAL A 21 16.25 0.00 10.82
CA VAL A 21 17.70 -0.03 10.54
C VAL A 21 18.24 1.37 10.30
N LEU A 22 17.57 2.19 9.47
CA LEU A 22 17.98 3.58 9.22
C LEU A 22 17.93 4.45 10.47
N THR A 23 16.96 4.23 11.35
CA THR A 23 16.87 4.96 12.62
C THR A 23 18.04 4.63 13.56
N VAL A 24 18.49 3.37 13.57
CA VAL A 24 19.66 2.94 14.38
C VAL A 24 20.97 3.50 13.80
N PHE A 25 21.07 3.74 12.50
CA PHE A 25 22.27 4.31 11.89
C PHE A 25 22.60 5.70 12.43
N LEU A 26 21.63 6.50 12.83
CA LEU A 26 21.85 7.82 13.36
C LEU A 26 22.65 7.80 14.69
N PRO A 27 22.21 7.14 15.78
CA PRO A 27 22.96 7.10 17.01
C PRO A 27 24.29 6.34 16.87
N VAL A 28 24.33 5.27 16.08
CA VAL A 28 25.57 4.53 15.82
C VAL A 28 26.57 5.42 15.08
N GLY A 29 26.14 6.18 14.07
CA GLY A 29 26.99 7.13 13.36
C GLY A 29 27.60 8.19 14.27
N ILE A 30 26.82 8.73 15.20
CA ILE A 30 27.33 9.70 16.20
C ILE A 30 28.42 9.06 17.07
N VAL A 31 28.23 7.83 17.54
CA VAL A 31 29.24 7.10 18.33
C VAL A 31 30.52 6.91 17.52
N PHE A 32 30.42 6.58 16.23
CA PHE A 32 31.58 6.44 15.34
C PHE A 32 32.30 7.76 15.12
N ILE A 33 31.58 8.89 15.06
CA ILE A 33 32.22 10.23 14.96
C ILE A 33 33.04 10.52 16.24
N ILE A 34 32.45 10.29 17.42
CA ILE A 34 33.15 10.55 18.71
C ILE A 34 34.39 9.69 18.85
N LEU A 35 34.27 8.39 18.56
CA LEU A 35 35.43 7.47 18.62
C LEU A 35 36.46 7.76 17.53
N GLY A 36 36.02 8.18 16.35
CA GLY A 36 36.87 8.48 15.21
C GLY A 36 37.71 9.76 15.40
N ALA A 37 37.22 10.72 16.16
CA ALA A 37 37.93 11.94 16.45
C ALA A 37 39.29 11.73 17.18
N GLY A 38 39.40 10.59 17.92
CA GLY A 38 40.65 10.21 18.61
C GLY A 38 41.47 9.11 17.95
N ASN A 39 40.86 8.26 17.11
CA ASN A 39 41.45 6.99 16.67
C ASN A 39 41.67 6.83 15.16
N GLY A 40 41.26 7.80 14.33
CA GLY A 40 41.59 7.78 12.91
C GLY A 40 40.46 8.31 11.99
N TRP A 41 40.89 8.96 10.92
CA TRP A 41 40.05 9.67 9.99
C TRP A 41 39.02 8.76 9.26
N ILE A 42 39.35 7.48 9.01
CA ILE A 42 38.46 6.51 8.34
C ILE A 42 37.19 6.29 9.15
N MET A 43 37.34 6.15 10.48
CA MET A 43 36.22 5.92 11.40
C MET A 43 35.33 7.17 11.53
N LEU A 44 35.96 8.35 11.49
CA LEU A 44 35.26 9.63 11.47
C LEU A 44 34.42 9.79 10.19
N VAL A 45 35.01 9.53 9.01
CA VAL A 45 34.29 9.62 7.73
C VAL A 45 33.14 8.62 7.66
N ALA A 46 33.34 7.38 8.10
CA ALA A 46 32.29 6.37 8.16
C ALA A 46 31.12 6.81 9.08
N GLY A 47 31.46 7.41 10.24
CA GLY A 47 30.45 7.96 11.16
C GLY A 47 29.63 9.09 10.55
N ILE A 48 30.30 10.02 9.83
CA ILE A 48 29.59 11.10 9.12
C ILE A 48 28.62 10.54 8.07
N ILE A 49 29.06 9.59 7.23
CA ILE A 49 28.22 8.97 6.20
C ILE A 49 27.01 8.27 6.84
N MET A 50 27.21 7.49 7.90
CA MET A 50 26.13 6.83 8.62
C MET A 50 25.12 7.81 9.22
N THR A 51 25.61 8.89 9.83
CA THR A 51 24.76 9.93 10.43
C THR A 51 23.91 10.63 9.35
N VAL A 52 24.52 11.01 8.22
CA VAL A 52 23.80 11.63 7.10
C VAL A 52 22.74 10.69 6.54
N LEU A 53 23.06 9.42 6.28
CA LEU A 53 22.11 8.43 5.81
C LEU A 53 20.98 8.17 6.82
N GLY A 54 21.29 8.12 8.10
CA GLY A 54 20.30 7.97 9.17
C GLY A 54 19.38 9.18 9.27
N PHE A 55 19.94 10.39 9.21
CA PHE A 55 19.17 11.62 9.36
C PHE A 55 18.20 11.87 8.19
N TYR A 56 18.67 11.76 6.96
CA TYR A 56 17.83 11.96 5.77
C TYR A 56 17.01 10.73 5.39
N GLY A 57 17.55 9.54 5.58
CA GLY A 57 16.89 8.29 5.22
C GLY A 57 15.75 7.89 6.17
N SER A 58 15.89 8.19 7.46
CA SER A 58 14.89 7.83 8.47
C SER A 58 13.52 8.45 8.18
N PRO A 59 13.33 9.78 8.01
CA PRO A 59 12.01 10.34 7.77
C PRO A 59 11.39 9.83 6.47
N MET A 60 12.17 9.65 5.40
CA MET A 60 11.66 9.07 4.15
C MET A 60 11.18 7.62 4.32
N ALA A 61 11.90 6.81 5.10
CA ALA A 61 11.51 5.43 5.38
C ALA A 61 10.22 5.36 6.21
N TRP A 62 10.05 6.26 7.18
CA TRP A 62 8.83 6.34 7.98
C TRP A 62 7.61 6.80 7.19
N ILE A 63 7.77 7.71 6.22
CA ILE A 63 6.69 8.10 5.28
C ILE A 63 6.23 6.86 4.49
N LYS A 64 7.15 6.11 3.90
CA LYS A 64 6.83 4.87 3.16
C LYS A 64 6.18 3.80 4.05
N PHE A 65 6.58 3.70 5.32
CA PHE A 65 5.94 2.82 6.28
C PHE A 65 4.49 3.26 6.58
N GLY A 66 4.26 4.57 6.73
CA GLY A 66 2.92 5.14 6.88
C GLY A 66 2.00 4.80 5.71
N GLU A 67 2.48 4.97 4.47
CA GLU A 67 1.75 4.57 3.26
C GLU A 67 1.45 3.08 3.22
N ALA A 68 2.43 2.22 3.51
CA ALA A 68 2.23 0.77 3.54
C ALA A 68 1.17 0.35 4.57
N THR A 69 1.08 1.05 5.70
CA THR A 69 0.07 0.81 6.72
C THR A 69 -1.32 1.25 6.25
N ARG A 70 -1.42 2.37 5.52
CA ARG A 70 -2.70 2.83 4.92
C ARG A 70 -3.21 1.82 3.88
N TYR A 71 -2.35 1.29 3.02
CA TYR A 71 -2.73 0.25 2.05
C TYR A 71 -3.15 -1.05 2.71
N GLU A 72 -2.51 -1.45 3.82
CA GLU A 72 -2.93 -2.63 4.58
C GLU A 72 -4.33 -2.44 5.15
N ARG A 73 -4.61 -1.30 5.81
CA ARG A 73 -5.95 -0.98 6.33
C ARG A 73 -6.99 -0.96 5.24
N LEU A 74 -6.68 -0.36 4.08
CA LEU A 74 -7.56 -0.31 2.92
C LEU A 74 -7.88 -1.74 2.42
N SER A 75 -6.87 -2.60 2.30
CA SER A 75 -7.08 -3.98 1.87
C SER A 75 -7.93 -4.77 2.88
N LEU A 76 -7.75 -4.55 4.18
CA LEU A 76 -8.59 -5.16 5.21
C LEU A 76 -10.02 -4.67 5.15
N ALA A 77 -10.26 -3.37 4.98
CA ALA A 77 -11.59 -2.79 4.84
C ALA A 77 -12.37 -3.43 3.66
N ILE A 78 -11.70 -3.61 2.51
CA ILE A 78 -12.33 -4.14 1.30
C ILE A 78 -12.51 -5.67 1.37
N TYR A 79 -11.44 -6.42 1.69
CA TYR A 79 -11.47 -7.89 1.60
C TYR A 79 -12.05 -8.57 2.83
N ARG A 80 -11.81 -8.03 4.03
CA ARG A 80 -12.28 -8.61 5.27
C ARG A 80 -13.65 -8.06 5.68
N ASP A 81 -13.75 -6.72 5.73
CA ASP A 81 -14.93 -6.04 6.26
C ASP A 81 -15.97 -5.77 5.15
N LYS A 82 -15.63 -6.05 3.88
CA LYS A 82 -16.51 -5.92 2.69
C LYS A 82 -17.14 -4.54 2.54
N LEU A 83 -16.39 -3.50 2.87
CA LEU A 83 -16.82 -2.12 2.69
C LEU A 83 -16.56 -1.69 1.25
N PHE A 84 -17.61 -1.23 0.57
CA PHE A 84 -17.54 -0.82 -0.84
C PHE A 84 -17.84 0.67 -1.04
N LYS A 85 -18.49 1.33 -0.06
CA LYS A 85 -18.76 2.77 -0.11
C LYS A 85 -17.53 3.56 0.31
N LEU A 86 -17.25 4.66 -0.41
CA LEU A 86 -16.11 5.52 -0.13
C LEU A 86 -16.13 6.05 1.30
N SER A 87 -17.29 6.52 1.78
CA SER A 87 -17.46 7.07 3.13
C SER A 87 -17.10 6.08 4.24
N ASP A 88 -17.50 4.82 4.06
CA ASP A 88 -17.25 3.76 5.05
C ASP A 88 -15.75 3.39 5.07
N ILE A 89 -15.14 3.29 3.88
CA ILE A 89 -13.70 3.07 3.74
C ILE A 89 -12.91 4.23 4.33
N ALA A 90 -13.28 5.48 4.03
CA ALA A 90 -12.62 6.68 4.54
C ALA A 90 -12.64 6.72 6.07
N SER A 91 -13.78 6.41 6.69
CA SER A 91 -13.91 6.32 8.14
C SER A 91 -13.00 5.25 8.75
N GLN A 92 -12.93 4.06 8.12
CA GLN A 92 -12.11 2.94 8.58
C GLN A 92 -10.60 3.24 8.51
N ILE A 93 -10.14 3.91 7.44
CA ILE A 93 -8.73 4.29 7.28
C ILE A 93 -8.38 5.61 7.98
N ARG A 94 -9.37 6.31 8.56
CA ARG A 94 -9.25 7.62 9.21
C ARG A 94 -8.65 8.67 8.26
N ALA A 95 -9.16 8.74 7.03
CA ALA A 95 -8.80 9.70 6.02
C ALA A 95 -10.02 10.51 5.58
N LYS A 96 -9.78 11.66 4.93
CA LYS A 96 -10.84 12.40 4.26
C LYS A 96 -11.28 11.66 2.99
N ASP A 97 -12.49 11.90 2.52
CA ASP A 97 -13.05 11.25 1.33
C ASP A 97 -12.16 11.41 0.10
N ASP A 98 -11.61 12.61 -0.13
CA ASP A 98 -10.70 12.89 -1.25
C ASP A 98 -9.38 12.10 -1.15
N GLU A 99 -8.82 11.98 0.06
CA GLU A 99 -7.62 11.19 0.31
C GLU A 99 -7.89 9.69 0.13
N ALA A 100 -9.05 9.22 0.60
CA ALA A 100 -9.48 7.84 0.46
C ALA A 100 -9.69 7.47 -1.00
N GLU A 101 -10.31 8.35 -1.79
CA GLU A 101 -10.51 8.17 -3.22
C GLU A 101 -9.18 8.03 -3.96
N ASN A 102 -8.24 8.96 -3.73
CA ASN A 102 -6.90 8.91 -4.33
C ASN A 102 -6.13 7.65 -3.91
N LEU A 103 -6.26 7.24 -2.64
CA LEU A 103 -5.62 6.03 -2.14
C LEU A 103 -6.18 4.78 -2.82
N ILE A 104 -7.49 4.70 -3.02
CA ILE A 104 -8.17 3.61 -3.71
C ILE A 104 -7.72 3.53 -5.16
N LYS A 105 -7.75 4.65 -5.90
CA LYS A 105 -7.32 4.72 -7.30
C LYS A 105 -5.87 4.27 -7.45
N THR A 106 -4.98 4.80 -6.61
CA THR A 106 -3.56 4.40 -6.61
C THR A 106 -3.36 2.93 -6.21
N ALA A 107 -4.18 2.40 -5.32
CA ALA A 107 -4.11 1.00 -4.91
C ALA A 107 -4.55 0.05 -6.04
N ILE A 108 -5.53 0.45 -6.85
CA ILE A 108 -5.96 -0.29 -8.05
C ILE A 108 -4.84 -0.25 -9.11
N GLU A 109 -4.27 0.92 -9.40
CA GLU A 109 -3.16 1.09 -10.35
C GLU A 109 -1.93 0.26 -9.97
N LYS A 110 -1.57 0.28 -8.68
CA LYS A 110 -0.45 -0.51 -8.14
C LYS A 110 -0.76 -2.00 -7.97
N ARG A 111 -1.95 -2.46 -8.40
CA ARG A 111 -2.43 -3.84 -8.27
C ARG A 111 -2.36 -4.38 -6.82
N ILE A 112 -2.54 -3.49 -5.84
CA ILE A 112 -2.64 -3.87 -4.43
C ILE A 112 -4.05 -4.42 -4.17
N ILE A 113 -5.05 -3.81 -4.82
CA ILE A 113 -6.45 -4.24 -4.84
C ILE A 113 -6.74 -4.73 -6.25
N GLU A 114 -7.06 -6.02 -6.37
CA GLU A 114 -7.38 -6.66 -7.63
C GLU A 114 -8.86 -7.07 -7.65
N GLY A 115 -9.47 -7.01 -8.83
CA GLY A 115 -10.85 -7.45 -9.02
C GLY A 115 -11.92 -6.41 -8.67
N PHE A 116 -11.53 -5.14 -8.50
CA PHE A 116 -12.44 -4.03 -8.26
C PHE A 116 -12.18 -2.88 -9.22
N ILE A 117 -13.26 -2.15 -9.57
CA ILE A 117 -13.22 -0.89 -10.30
C ILE A 117 -13.89 0.16 -9.40
N PHE A 118 -13.32 1.35 -9.38
CA PHE A 118 -13.91 2.49 -8.68
C PHE A 118 -14.91 3.20 -9.61
N ASP A 119 -16.15 3.33 -9.14
CA ASP A 119 -17.21 4.07 -9.83
C ASP A 119 -17.24 5.51 -9.31
N ASP A 120 -16.70 6.44 -10.10
CA ASP A 120 -16.62 7.85 -9.73
C ASP A 120 -17.99 8.51 -9.54
N ALA A 121 -19.03 8.03 -10.28
CA ALA A 121 -20.38 8.62 -10.21
C ALA A 121 -21.10 8.27 -8.90
N LYS A 122 -20.92 7.04 -8.41
CA LYS A 122 -21.56 6.54 -7.18
C LYS A 122 -20.63 6.58 -5.97
N LYS A 123 -19.34 6.90 -6.17
CA LYS A 123 -18.29 6.83 -5.15
C LYS A 123 -18.25 5.48 -4.42
N GLU A 124 -18.35 4.41 -5.20
CA GLU A 124 -18.38 3.03 -4.70
C GLU A 124 -17.41 2.14 -5.47
N LEU A 125 -16.86 1.14 -4.76
CA LEU A 125 -16.08 0.07 -5.37
C LEU A 125 -17.03 -1.02 -5.90
N LYS A 126 -16.92 -1.33 -7.19
CA LYS A 126 -17.66 -2.43 -7.81
C LYS A 126 -16.73 -3.60 -8.11
N PRO A 127 -17.11 -4.84 -7.75
CA PRO A 127 -16.35 -6.01 -8.17
C PRO A 127 -16.41 -6.15 -9.70
N LEU A 128 -15.29 -6.50 -10.33
CA LEU A 128 -15.30 -6.92 -11.74
C LEU A 128 -16.21 -8.14 -11.90
N ALA A 129 -17.03 -8.16 -12.95
CA ALA A 129 -17.95 -9.26 -13.21
C ALA A 129 -17.29 -10.66 -13.25
N ALA A 130 -16.00 -10.72 -13.64
CA ALA A 130 -15.18 -11.92 -13.58
C ALA A 130 -14.93 -12.44 -12.14
N PHE A 131 -15.10 -11.58 -11.12
CA PHE A 131 -14.86 -11.90 -9.71
C PHE A 131 -16.13 -12.18 -8.92
N SER A 132 -17.29 -11.73 -9.41
CA SER A 132 -18.59 -11.93 -8.76
C SER A 132 -19.18 -13.33 -9.01
N GLY A 133 -18.52 -14.17 -9.81
CA GLY A 133 -19.05 -15.50 -10.17
C GLY A 133 -20.26 -15.47 -11.11
N GLU A 134 -20.85 -14.31 -11.34
CA GLU A 134 -21.95 -14.10 -12.28
C GLU A 134 -21.37 -13.66 -13.64
N ARG A 135 -20.95 -14.63 -14.44
CA ARG A 135 -20.75 -14.39 -15.87
C ARG A 135 -22.12 -14.34 -16.52
N GLU A 136 -22.70 -13.17 -16.66
CA GLU A 136 -23.77 -13.00 -17.66
C GLU A 136 -23.14 -13.18 -19.04
N ILE A 137 -23.21 -14.39 -19.57
CA ILE A 137 -22.81 -14.66 -20.94
C ILE A 137 -23.99 -14.24 -21.82
N VAL A 138 -23.85 -13.11 -22.49
CA VAL A 138 -24.81 -12.71 -23.53
C VAL A 138 -24.49 -13.53 -24.78
N VAL A 139 -25.23 -14.59 -24.98
CA VAL A 139 -25.15 -15.43 -26.19
C VAL A 139 -26.07 -14.84 -27.25
N LYS A 140 -25.49 -14.34 -28.34
CA LYS A 140 -26.26 -13.89 -29.50
C LYS A 140 -26.46 -15.06 -30.45
N CYS A 141 -27.71 -15.41 -30.68
CA CYS A 141 -28.06 -16.48 -31.63
C CYS A 141 -27.64 -16.05 -33.05
N PRO A 142 -26.76 -16.80 -33.77
CA PRO A 142 -26.30 -16.41 -35.10
C PRO A 142 -27.42 -16.48 -36.17
N SER A 143 -28.52 -17.19 -35.89
CA SER A 143 -29.59 -17.41 -36.87
C SER A 143 -30.76 -16.41 -36.74
N CYS A 144 -31.10 -15.95 -35.55
CA CYS A 144 -32.25 -15.06 -35.32
C CYS A 144 -31.87 -13.71 -34.66
N GLY A 145 -30.62 -13.52 -34.27
CA GLY A 145 -30.16 -12.28 -33.64
C GLY A 145 -30.63 -12.04 -32.20
N ALA A 146 -31.42 -12.95 -31.64
CA ALA A 146 -31.93 -12.86 -30.28
C ALA A 146 -30.79 -13.00 -29.26
N THR A 147 -30.81 -12.16 -28.24
CA THR A 147 -29.85 -12.18 -27.13
C THR A 147 -30.48 -12.89 -25.94
N ALA A 148 -29.90 -14.00 -25.51
CA ALA A 148 -30.25 -14.67 -24.27
C ALA A 148 -29.19 -14.41 -23.20
N LYS A 149 -29.61 -14.00 -22.00
CA LYS A 149 -28.78 -13.91 -20.82
C LYS A 149 -28.81 -15.24 -20.10
N VAL A 150 -27.68 -15.94 -20.05
CA VAL A 150 -27.54 -17.18 -19.29
C VAL A 150 -26.80 -16.86 -17.99
N LYS A 151 -27.44 -17.20 -16.86
CA LYS A 151 -26.86 -17.12 -15.51
C LYS A 151 -25.98 -18.30 -15.25
#